data_2696f6285cec6c80d8b0bc9d68b2cbba
#
_entry.id   2696f6285cec6c80d8b0bc9d68b2cbba
#
_cell.length_a   1.000
_cell.length_b   1.000
_cell.length_c   1.000
_cell.angle_alpha   90.00
_cell.angle_beta   90.00
_cell.angle_gamma   90.00
#
_symmetry.space_group_name_H-M   'P 1'
#
loop_
_entity.id
_entity.type
_entity.pdbx_description
1 polymer ?
#
loop_
_entity_poly.entity_id
_entity_poly.type
_entity_poly.pdbx_seq_one_letter_code
_entity_poly.pdbx_strand_id
1 'polypeptide(L)'
;TGVLLLDYLIGAMKRSGKMPANPVALKTIVTTEMARKVAESNGVKCFDTFTGFKFMAEKKNALEASGEGKVIFSYEESYGYMLGDYVRDKDAVTASMLLTEMAAWYAAQGMTLFDALNALYEKYGWYAEKTHNLVMPGLDGLRDMAKLMKDLRENPPAEISGVKVVVRKDYTDGSMI
;
A
#
# COMPACT_ATOMS: atom_id res chain seq x y z
N THR A 1 5.02 -8.96 0.84
CA THR A 1 6.23 -8.53 0.09
C THR A 1 6.34 -7.00 0.05
N GLY A 2 5.32 -6.24 -0.39
CA GLY A 2 5.40 -4.78 -0.60
C GLY A 2 5.86 -3.99 0.61
N VAL A 3 5.39 -4.32 1.81
CA VAL A 3 5.83 -3.65 3.05
C VAL A 3 7.30 -3.90 3.36
N LEU A 4 7.79 -5.13 3.13
CA LEU A 4 9.21 -5.44 3.27
C LEU A 4 10.08 -4.62 2.32
N LEU A 5 9.66 -4.52 1.04
CA LEU A 5 10.35 -3.69 0.05
C LEU A 5 10.33 -2.21 0.44
N LEU A 6 9.21 -1.71 0.97
CA LEU A 6 9.09 -0.33 1.43
C LEU A 6 10.05 -0.03 2.59
N ASP A 7 10.06 -0.86 3.65
CA ASP A 7 10.93 -0.68 4.81
C ASP A 7 12.41 -0.78 4.41
N TYR A 8 12.75 -1.80 3.60
CA TYR A 8 14.11 -1.97 3.08
C TYR A 8 14.58 -0.76 2.28
N LEU A 9 13.75 -0.28 1.32
CA LEU A 9 14.08 0.85 0.47
C LEU A 9 14.28 2.13 1.28
N ILE A 10 13.38 2.42 2.23
CA ILE A 10 13.51 3.55 3.14
C ILE A 10 14.84 3.46 3.91
N GLY A 11 15.15 2.30 4.47
CA GLY A 11 16.40 2.06 5.17
C GLY A 11 17.63 2.25 4.28
N ALA A 12 17.61 1.71 3.06
CA ALA A 12 18.70 1.83 2.10
C ALA A 12 18.93 3.29 1.66
N MET A 13 17.84 4.04 1.39
CA MET A 13 17.92 5.46 1.04
C MET A 13 18.48 6.31 2.17
N LYS A 14 18.08 6.03 3.43
CA LYS A 14 18.63 6.72 4.60
C LYS A 14 20.13 6.44 4.78
N ARG A 15 20.54 5.17 4.70
CA ARG A 15 21.96 4.78 4.82
C ARG A 15 22.86 5.37 3.75
N SER A 16 22.34 5.49 2.52
CA SER A 16 23.08 6.05 1.38
C SER A 16 23.00 7.57 1.25
N GLY A 17 22.25 8.26 2.12
CA GLY A 17 22.02 9.70 2.00
C GLY A 17 21.20 10.14 0.79
N LYS A 18 20.45 9.21 0.17
CA LYS A 18 19.66 9.47 -1.04
C LYS A 18 18.18 9.71 -0.78
N MET A 19 17.77 9.83 0.48
CA MET A 19 16.38 10.14 0.82
C MET A 19 16.04 11.56 0.38
N PRO A 20 14.99 11.76 -0.44
CA PRO A 20 14.55 13.11 -0.82
C PRO A 20 14.01 13.87 0.39
N ALA A 21 13.91 15.21 0.27
CA ALA A 21 13.45 16.07 1.36
C ALA A 21 12.01 15.78 1.77
N ASN A 22 11.13 15.53 0.80
CA ASN A 22 9.70 15.24 1.01
C ASN A 22 9.36 13.85 0.44
N PRO A 23 9.82 12.74 1.07
CA PRO A 23 9.60 11.41 0.54
C PRO A 23 8.14 10.97 0.69
N VAL A 24 7.62 10.31 -0.35
CA VAL A 24 6.24 9.81 -0.41
C VAL A 24 6.22 8.36 -0.84
N ALA A 25 5.38 7.56 -0.20
CA ALA A 25 4.97 6.23 -0.64
C ALA A 25 3.50 6.25 -1.08
N LEU A 26 3.16 5.51 -2.12
CA LEU A 26 1.78 5.32 -2.57
C LEU A 26 1.37 3.85 -2.42
N LYS A 27 0.14 3.63 -1.99
CA LYS A 27 -0.47 2.31 -1.93
C LYS A 27 -1.93 2.37 -2.37
N THR A 28 -2.53 1.23 -2.69
CA THR A 28 -3.98 1.19 -2.94
C THR A 28 -4.77 1.16 -1.62
N ILE A 29 -6.05 1.55 -1.71
CA ILE A 29 -7.01 1.49 -0.59
C ILE A 29 -7.19 0.06 -0.03
N VAL A 30 -6.91 -0.96 -0.82
CA VAL A 30 -6.99 -2.38 -0.43
C VAL A 30 -5.65 -2.98 -0.03
N THR A 31 -4.58 -2.20 -0.07
CA THR A 31 -3.25 -2.59 0.42
C THR A 31 -3.13 -2.32 1.92
N THR A 32 -2.40 -3.15 2.62
CA THR A 32 -2.25 -3.14 4.08
C THR A 32 -1.95 -1.76 4.68
N GLU A 33 -2.61 -1.42 5.78
CA GLU A 33 -2.32 -0.21 6.56
C GLU A 33 -0.96 -0.26 7.29
N MET A 34 -0.34 -1.43 7.39
CA MET A 34 1.04 -1.56 7.86
C MET A 34 2.01 -0.71 7.02
N ALA A 35 1.75 -0.57 5.72
CA ALA A 35 2.55 0.29 4.84
C ALA A 35 2.57 1.74 5.29
N ARG A 36 1.41 2.28 5.65
CA ARG A 36 1.28 3.64 6.21
C ARG A 36 2.09 3.77 7.49
N LYS A 37 1.94 2.81 8.40
CA LYS A 37 2.68 2.81 9.68
C LYS A 37 4.19 2.78 9.46
N VAL A 38 4.66 1.94 8.56
CA VAL A 38 6.09 1.87 8.19
C VAL A 38 6.58 3.20 7.63
N ALA A 39 5.87 3.75 6.63
CA ALA A 39 6.23 4.99 5.98
C ALA A 39 6.30 6.16 6.99
N GLU A 40 5.20 6.43 7.69
CA GLU A 40 5.06 7.57 8.59
C GLU A 40 6.02 7.49 9.79
N SER A 41 6.25 6.29 10.36
CA SER A 41 7.25 6.08 11.41
C SER A 41 8.68 6.38 10.96
N ASN A 42 8.90 6.45 9.66
CA ASN A 42 10.19 6.75 9.05
C ASN A 42 10.29 8.15 8.41
N GLY A 43 9.27 8.99 8.59
CA GLY A 43 9.23 10.34 8.03
C GLY A 43 8.87 10.38 6.54
N VAL A 44 8.26 9.32 6.03
CA VAL A 44 7.77 9.22 4.65
C VAL A 44 6.25 9.41 4.66
N LYS A 45 5.71 10.35 3.90
CA LYS A 45 4.26 10.50 3.74
C LYS A 45 3.68 9.29 3.00
N CYS A 46 2.49 8.83 3.38
CA CYS A 46 1.82 7.72 2.72
C CYS A 46 0.43 8.13 2.23
N PHE A 47 0.19 7.99 0.93
CA PHE A 47 -1.13 8.27 0.35
C PHE A 47 -1.75 7.01 -0.22
N ASP A 48 -3.07 6.92 -0.09
CA ASP A 48 -3.88 5.90 -0.73
C ASP A 48 -4.29 6.36 -2.13
N THR A 49 -4.42 5.40 -3.05
CA THR A 49 -5.04 5.59 -4.36
C THR A 49 -6.10 4.51 -4.58
N PHE A 50 -7.00 4.70 -5.54
CA PHE A 50 -7.79 3.60 -6.05
C PHE A 50 -6.88 2.54 -6.69
N THR A 51 -7.41 1.32 -6.84
CA THR A 51 -6.70 0.22 -7.52
C THR A 51 -6.44 0.55 -8.98
N GLY A 52 -5.21 0.29 -9.42
CA GLY A 52 -4.74 0.56 -10.77
C GLY A 52 -3.65 1.62 -10.83
N PHE A 53 -2.55 1.28 -11.49
CA PHE A 53 -1.36 2.15 -11.57
C PHE A 53 -1.60 3.51 -12.22
N LYS A 54 -2.64 3.67 -13.03
CA LYS A 54 -3.02 4.98 -13.58
C LYS A 54 -3.30 6.00 -12.48
N PHE A 55 -3.96 5.60 -11.39
CA PHE A 55 -4.23 6.49 -10.25
C PHE A 55 -2.97 6.80 -9.45
N MET A 56 -2.07 5.82 -9.29
CA MET A 56 -0.77 6.04 -8.66
C MET A 56 0.10 6.98 -9.50
N ALA A 57 0.13 6.79 -10.82
CA ALA A 57 0.88 7.65 -11.73
C ALA A 57 0.32 9.09 -11.74
N GLU A 58 -0.99 9.25 -11.75
CA GLU A 58 -1.66 10.55 -11.65
C GLU A 58 -1.29 11.25 -10.32
N LYS A 59 -1.42 10.55 -9.19
CA LYS A 59 -1.05 11.09 -7.88
C LYS A 59 0.43 11.45 -7.80
N LYS A 60 1.32 10.59 -8.32
CA LYS A 60 2.75 10.85 -8.41
C LYS A 60 3.03 12.12 -9.20
N ASN A 61 2.45 12.25 -10.39
CA ASN A 61 2.65 13.42 -11.24
C ASN A 61 2.16 14.71 -10.56
N ALA A 62 1.00 14.67 -9.89
CA ALA A 62 0.46 15.82 -9.17
C ALA A 62 1.38 16.26 -8.01
N LEU A 63 1.86 15.31 -7.19
CA LEU A 63 2.76 15.58 -6.06
C LEU A 63 4.10 16.16 -6.51
N GLU A 64 4.66 15.62 -7.60
CA GLU A 64 5.93 16.07 -8.13
C GLU A 64 5.82 17.43 -8.84
N ALA A 65 4.72 17.68 -9.55
CA ALA A 65 4.46 18.96 -10.20
C ALA A 65 4.22 20.10 -9.21
N SER A 66 3.54 19.83 -8.09
CA SER A 66 3.31 20.81 -7.02
C SER A 66 4.51 21.03 -6.11
N GLY A 67 5.52 20.14 -6.15
CA GLY A 67 6.65 20.14 -5.22
C GLY A 67 6.31 19.63 -3.81
N GLU A 68 5.11 19.10 -3.61
CA GLU A 68 4.65 18.61 -2.30
C GLU A 68 5.36 17.31 -1.88
N GLY A 69 5.88 16.53 -2.83
CA GLY A 69 6.57 15.30 -2.51
C GLY A 69 7.23 14.61 -3.68
N LYS A 70 8.26 13.81 -3.36
CA LYS A 70 8.93 12.90 -4.27
C LYS A 70 8.52 11.47 -3.96
N VAL A 71 7.84 10.83 -4.89
CA VAL A 71 7.40 9.45 -4.71
C VAL A 71 8.60 8.51 -4.84
N ILE A 72 8.92 7.82 -3.77
CA ILE A 72 10.04 6.85 -3.70
C ILE A 72 9.61 5.43 -4.04
N PHE A 73 8.37 5.08 -3.75
CA PHE A 73 7.83 3.74 -3.98
C PHE A 73 6.32 3.75 -4.09
N SER A 74 5.79 2.94 -5.01
CA SER A 74 4.34 2.71 -5.14
C SER A 74 4.08 1.23 -5.38
N TYR A 75 3.02 0.68 -4.78
CA TYR A 75 2.72 -0.72 -4.96
C TYR A 75 1.25 -1.08 -4.70
N GLU A 76 0.84 -2.20 -5.28
CA GLU A 76 -0.47 -2.83 -5.11
C GLU A 76 -0.35 -4.15 -4.35
N GLU A 77 -1.45 -4.59 -3.75
CA GLU A 77 -1.59 -5.92 -3.14
C GLU A 77 -1.41 -7.06 -4.16
N SER A 78 -1.67 -6.78 -5.45
CA SER A 78 -1.57 -7.72 -6.57
C SER A 78 -0.16 -7.82 -7.18
N TYR A 79 0.88 -7.51 -6.38
CA TYR A 79 2.30 -7.62 -6.75
C TYR A 79 2.76 -6.65 -7.86
N GLY A 80 2.04 -5.57 -8.09
CA GLY A 80 2.51 -4.46 -8.93
C GLY A 80 3.38 -3.52 -8.12
N TYR A 81 4.57 -3.17 -8.65
CA TYR A 81 5.53 -2.28 -8.00
C TYR A 81 6.05 -1.24 -8.98
N MET A 82 6.17 0.00 -8.53
CA MET A 82 6.78 1.10 -9.29
C MET A 82 7.87 1.76 -8.46
N LEU A 83 9.08 1.76 -9.00
CA LEU A 83 10.27 2.37 -8.41
C LEU A 83 10.94 3.29 -9.45
N GLY A 84 11.36 4.46 -9.02
CA GLY A 84 12.04 5.42 -9.91
C GLY A 84 11.09 6.25 -10.76
N ASP A 85 11.65 6.89 -11.81
CA ASP A 85 11.00 7.94 -12.60
C ASP A 85 10.84 7.63 -14.08
N TYR A 86 11.38 6.52 -14.56
CA TYR A 86 11.42 6.16 -15.97
C TYR A 86 10.16 5.44 -16.49
N VAL A 87 9.35 4.88 -15.59
CA VAL A 87 8.07 4.24 -15.94
C VAL A 87 6.97 4.82 -15.06
N ARG A 88 5.77 4.99 -15.62
CA ARG A 88 4.55 5.41 -14.91
C ARG A 88 3.55 4.26 -14.76
N ASP A 89 4.06 3.07 -14.68
CA ASP A 89 3.33 1.82 -14.46
C ASP A 89 4.21 0.85 -13.66
N LYS A 90 3.67 -0.31 -13.33
CA LYS A 90 4.40 -1.40 -12.69
C LYS A 90 5.56 -1.88 -13.57
N ASP A 91 6.69 -2.12 -12.95
CA ASP A 91 7.90 -2.59 -13.63
C ASP A 91 8.48 -3.80 -12.91
N ALA A 92 8.35 -4.95 -13.55
CA ALA A 92 8.82 -6.21 -13.00
C ALA A 92 10.35 -6.33 -12.95
N VAL A 93 11.07 -5.62 -13.83
CA VAL A 93 12.54 -5.66 -13.87
C VAL A 93 13.12 -4.99 -12.62
N THR A 94 12.70 -3.76 -12.35
CA THR A 94 13.14 -3.04 -11.13
C THR A 94 12.62 -3.68 -9.85
N ALA A 95 11.41 -4.24 -9.88
CA ALA A 95 10.86 -4.98 -8.74
C ALA A 95 11.70 -6.23 -8.42
N SER A 96 12.09 -6.99 -9.43
CA SER A 96 12.94 -8.18 -9.27
C SER A 96 14.33 -7.82 -8.77
N MET A 97 14.91 -6.75 -9.29
CA MET A 97 16.20 -6.23 -8.81
C MET A 97 16.13 -5.82 -7.33
N LEU A 98 15.13 -5.02 -6.96
CA LEU A 98 14.95 -4.56 -5.57
C LEU A 98 14.68 -5.73 -4.61
N LEU A 99 13.88 -6.71 -5.04
CA LEU A 99 13.59 -7.91 -4.23
C LEU A 99 14.86 -8.73 -4.00
N THR A 100 15.68 -8.92 -5.04
CA THR A 100 16.95 -9.66 -4.95
C THR A 100 17.94 -8.94 -4.05
N GLU A 101 18.08 -7.62 -4.20
CA GLU A 101 18.93 -6.80 -3.34
C GLU A 101 18.49 -6.87 -1.87
N MET A 102 17.21 -6.72 -1.60
CA MET A 102 16.64 -6.85 -0.25
C MET A 102 16.91 -8.23 0.34
N ALA A 103 16.68 -9.30 -0.43
CA ALA A 103 16.92 -10.67 0.04
C ALA A 103 18.40 -10.90 0.36
N ALA A 104 19.31 -10.45 -0.48
CA ALA A 104 20.75 -10.54 -0.23
C ALA A 104 21.17 -9.73 1.00
N TRP A 105 20.60 -8.55 1.20
CA TRP A 105 20.90 -7.70 2.36
C TRP A 105 20.46 -8.35 3.67
N TYR A 106 19.26 -8.95 3.73
CA TYR A 106 18.82 -9.69 4.92
C TYR A 106 19.62 -10.97 5.13
N ALA A 107 19.92 -11.73 4.06
CA ALA A 107 20.74 -12.94 4.14
C ALA A 107 22.15 -12.64 4.69
N ALA A 108 22.77 -11.53 4.32
CA ALA A 108 24.05 -11.08 4.86
C ALA A 108 24.02 -10.81 6.39
N GLN A 109 22.83 -10.63 6.96
CA GLN A 109 22.61 -10.47 8.40
C GLN A 109 22.15 -11.76 9.09
N GLY A 110 22.13 -12.88 8.36
CA GLY A 110 21.66 -14.17 8.86
C GLY A 110 20.13 -14.28 8.99
N MET A 111 19.40 -13.41 8.31
CA MET A 111 17.93 -13.36 8.35
C MET A 111 17.31 -13.89 7.06
N THR A 112 16.24 -14.65 7.20
CA THR A 112 15.31 -14.92 6.09
C THR A 112 14.35 -13.75 5.90
N LEU A 113 13.64 -13.70 4.76
CA LEU A 113 12.57 -12.71 4.55
C LEU A 113 11.38 -12.91 5.51
N PHE A 114 11.20 -14.11 6.03
CA PHE A 114 10.21 -14.41 7.06
C PHE A 114 10.61 -13.80 8.41
N ASP A 115 11.88 -13.92 8.80
CA ASP A 115 12.41 -13.27 10.00
C ASP A 115 12.29 -11.76 9.90
N ALA A 116 12.61 -11.20 8.74
CA ALA A 116 12.45 -9.77 8.47
C ALA A 116 10.99 -9.32 8.60
N LEU A 117 10.02 -10.12 8.11
CA LEU A 117 8.60 -9.81 8.27
C LEU A 117 8.17 -9.84 9.74
N ASN A 118 8.61 -10.83 10.51
CA ASN A 118 8.32 -10.91 11.93
C ASN A 118 8.91 -9.70 12.69
N ALA A 119 10.12 -9.30 12.36
CA ALA A 119 10.72 -8.08 12.93
C ALA A 119 9.92 -6.81 12.61
N LEU A 120 9.30 -6.73 11.43
CA LEU A 120 8.38 -5.63 11.12
C LEU A 120 7.11 -5.68 11.99
N TYR A 121 6.53 -6.86 12.22
CA TYR A 121 5.38 -7.01 13.12
C TYR A 121 5.73 -6.62 14.57
N GLU A 122 6.88 -7.00 15.06
CA GLU A 122 7.36 -6.59 16.39
C GLU A 122 7.54 -5.06 16.47
N LYS A 123 8.08 -4.46 15.44
CA LYS A 123 8.39 -3.02 15.39
C LYS A 123 7.18 -2.13 15.18
N TYR A 124 6.26 -2.52 14.28
CA TYR A 124 5.17 -1.66 13.82
C TYR A 124 3.78 -2.12 14.24
N GLY A 125 3.67 -3.31 14.81
CA GLY A 125 2.42 -3.94 15.20
C GLY A 125 1.95 -5.00 14.19
N TRP A 126 1.03 -5.83 14.65
CA TRP A 126 0.44 -6.90 13.84
C TRP A 126 -0.74 -6.37 13.03
N TYR A 127 -0.71 -6.63 11.73
CA TYR A 127 -1.78 -6.29 10.78
C TYR A 127 -2.32 -7.58 10.15
N ALA A 128 -3.57 -7.90 10.44
CA ALA A 128 -4.30 -9.02 9.83
C ALA A 128 -5.44 -8.44 8.98
N GLU A 129 -5.37 -8.62 7.68
CA GLU A 129 -6.29 -8.02 6.72
C GLU A 129 -6.83 -9.10 5.78
N LYS A 130 -8.07 -8.96 5.37
CA LYS A 130 -8.71 -9.87 4.45
C LYS A 130 -9.60 -9.11 3.47
N THR A 131 -9.34 -9.28 2.19
CA THR A 131 -10.22 -8.80 1.11
C THR A 131 -11.29 -9.83 0.85
N HIS A 132 -12.56 -9.40 0.86
CA HIS A 132 -13.69 -10.22 0.44
C HIS A 132 -14.15 -9.77 -0.94
N ASN A 133 -13.96 -10.63 -1.93
CA ASN A 133 -14.43 -10.39 -3.29
C ASN A 133 -15.82 -11.01 -3.45
N LEU A 134 -16.82 -10.18 -3.70
CA LEU A 134 -18.18 -10.61 -3.97
C LEU A 134 -18.44 -10.49 -5.47
N VAL A 135 -18.76 -11.60 -6.10
CA VAL A 135 -19.12 -11.65 -7.54
C VAL A 135 -20.61 -11.96 -7.66
N MET A 136 -21.36 -11.02 -8.23
CA MET A 136 -22.78 -11.15 -8.47
C MET A 136 -23.01 -11.08 -9.99
N PRO A 137 -23.23 -12.21 -10.67
CA PRO A 137 -23.34 -12.24 -12.13
C PRO A 137 -24.67 -11.69 -12.65
N GLY A 138 -24.66 -11.19 -13.89
CA GLY A 138 -25.84 -10.75 -14.61
C GLY A 138 -26.37 -9.36 -14.18
N LEU A 139 -27.46 -8.94 -14.84
CA LEU A 139 -28.08 -7.63 -14.58
C LEU A 139 -28.71 -7.54 -13.18
N ASP A 140 -29.26 -8.64 -12.69
CA ASP A 140 -29.77 -8.70 -11.31
C ASP A 140 -28.65 -8.55 -10.31
N GLY A 141 -27.48 -9.15 -10.58
CA GLY A 141 -26.28 -8.99 -9.75
C GLY A 141 -25.80 -7.54 -9.61
N LEU A 142 -25.91 -6.73 -10.66
CA LEU A 142 -25.61 -5.29 -10.55
C LEU A 142 -26.54 -4.55 -9.60
N ARG A 143 -27.84 -4.87 -9.62
CA ARG A 143 -28.83 -4.28 -8.69
C ARG A 143 -28.58 -4.75 -7.26
N ASP A 144 -28.32 -6.04 -7.08
CA ASP A 144 -28.04 -6.62 -5.76
C ASP A 144 -26.78 -6.07 -5.15
N MET A 145 -25.72 -5.87 -5.95
CA MET A 145 -24.48 -5.22 -5.50
C MET A 145 -24.73 -3.77 -5.07
N ALA A 146 -25.47 -3.00 -5.88
CA ALA A 146 -25.81 -1.61 -5.54
C ALA A 146 -26.63 -1.54 -4.25
N LYS A 147 -27.59 -2.46 -4.06
CA LYS A 147 -28.38 -2.57 -2.83
C LYS A 147 -27.50 -2.93 -1.63
N LEU A 148 -26.65 -3.95 -1.75
CA LEU A 148 -25.72 -4.35 -0.70
C LEU A 148 -24.84 -3.19 -0.25
N MET A 149 -24.26 -2.45 -1.19
CA MET A 149 -23.41 -1.31 -0.89
C MET A 149 -24.19 -0.18 -0.20
N LYS A 150 -25.45 0.06 -0.62
CA LYS A 150 -26.32 1.02 0.04
C LYS A 150 -26.64 0.58 1.48
N ASP A 151 -27.04 -0.67 1.67
CA ASP A 151 -27.38 -1.22 2.98
C ASP A 151 -26.18 -1.14 3.96
N LEU A 152 -24.96 -1.44 3.48
CA LEU A 152 -23.74 -1.32 4.30
C LEU A 152 -23.39 0.14 4.67
N ARG A 153 -23.79 1.12 3.85
CA ARG A 153 -23.64 2.54 4.18
C ARG A 153 -24.63 3.01 5.21
N GLU A 154 -25.91 2.63 5.04
CA GLU A 154 -27.01 3.05 5.89
C GLU A 154 -26.98 2.32 7.23
N ASN A 155 -26.64 1.02 7.22
CA ASN A 155 -26.63 0.14 8.38
C ASN A 155 -25.29 -0.60 8.50
N PRO A 156 -24.18 0.11 8.77
CA PRO A 156 -22.88 -0.54 8.91
C PRO A 156 -22.86 -1.48 10.10
N PRO A 157 -22.20 -2.64 10.00
CA PRO A 157 -22.06 -3.54 11.14
C PRO A 157 -21.26 -2.85 12.25
N ALA A 158 -21.78 -2.94 13.48
CA ALA A 158 -21.07 -2.45 14.66
C ALA A 158 -19.94 -3.42 15.10
N GLU A 159 -20.05 -4.67 14.67
CA GLU A 159 -19.16 -5.77 15.03
C GLU A 159 -19.00 -6.74 13.86
N ILE A 160 -17.82 -7.31 13.70
CA ILE A 160 -17.53 -8.37 12.73
C ILE A 160 -16.85 -9.53 13.47
N SER A 161 -17.46 -10.71 13.46
CA SER A 161 -16.94 -11.93 14.13
C SER A 161 -16.54 -11.71 15.60
N GLY A 162 -17.35 -10.97 16.35
CA GLY A 162 -17.11 -10.67 17.77
C GLY A 162 -16.12 -9.52 18.01
N VAL A 163 -15.64 -8.88 16.96
CA VAL A 163 -14.71 -7.75 17.08
C VAL A 163 -15.41 -6.44 16.71
N LYS A 164 -15.36 -5.47 17.61
CA LYS A 164 -15.97 -4.15 17.42
C LYS A 164 -15.35 -3.42 16.21
N VAL A 165 -16.19 -2.88 15.34
CA VAL A 165 -15.77 -1.97 14.26
C VAL A 165 -15.44 -0.61 14.86
N VAL A 166 -14.20 -0.15 14.72
CA VAL A 166 -13.75 1.14 15.26
C VAL A 166 -13.60 2.22 14.20
N VAL A 167 -13.38 1.83 12.94
CA VAL A 167 -13.26 2.75 11.81
C VAL A 167 -13.96 2.14 10.59
N ARG A 168 -14.66 2.98 9.84
CA ARG A 168 -15.22 2.66 8.54
C ARG A 168 -14.77 3.72 7.55
N LYS A 169 -14.29 3.30 6.38
CA LYS A 169 -13.95 4.18 5.27
C LYS A 169 -14.87 3.88 4.09
N ASP A 170 -15.47 4.89 3.51
CA ASP A 170 -16.30 4.80 2.30
C ASP A 170 -15.65 5.62 1.19
N TYR A 171 -15.40 4.99 0.06
CA TYR A 171 -14.69 5.60 -1.08
C TYR A 171 -15.63 5.90 -2.26
N THR A 172 -16.94 6.03 -2.02
CA THR A 172 -17.97 6.16 -3.07
C THR A 172 -17.89 7.49 -3.83
N ASP A 173 -17.57 8.56 -3.14
CA ASP A 173 -17.52 9.91 -3.70
C ASP A 173 -16.16 10.26 -4.35
N GLY A 174 -15.25 9.32 -4.42
CA GLY A 174 -13.91 9.54 -4.94
C GLY A 174 -13.00 10.36 -4.02
N SER A 175 -13.49 10.79 -2.86
CA SER A 175 -12.65 11.42 -1.86
C SER A 175 -11.73 10.38 -1.24
N MET A 176 -10.44 10.58 -1.43
CA MET A 176 -9.41 9.84 -0.70
C MET A 176 -8.92 10.74 0.43
N ILE A 177 -9.27 10.33 1.61
CA ILE A 177 -8.83 11.01 2.83
C ILE A 177 -7.44 10.52 3.20
#